data_0c7d16c59520a9abc6c76cad7526d949
#
_entry.id   0c7d16c59520a9abc6c76cad7526d949
#
_cell.length_a   1.000
_cell.length_b   1.000
_cell.length_c   1.000
_cell.angle_alpha   90.00
_cell.angle_beta   90.00
_cell.angle_gamma   90.00
#
_symmetry.space_group_name_H-M   'P 1'
#
loop_
_entity.id
_entity.type
_entity.pdbx_description
1 polymer ?
#
loop_
_entity_poly.entity_id
_entity_poly.type
_entity_poly.pdbx_seq_one_letter_code
_entity_poly.pdbx_strand_id
1 'polypeptide(L)'
;MYTSFETTDTLVAQVHSIPPVMLYPREVFLDGPRLVVFNDKMDTCFQVFDRNDFRYLYSFGVLGEGPDDFQLPAGLFAGQHAGKTFVTDMDKLKSISFESGKPVVSVHPLPVQRSYYNGLMMLADSLYVCEADHEDSKEYLFIHPDGSQELKVDYPETEERFGSVLARNQAYGRLAAARPSGECFASFYVSDRRFRIIDRSGNILHDILLDIAPRDPQIPVASDERRIHTLSVYATQDHIYTLNLDMKPEEIYSRKSLPSIQVFSWEGKPLAQWFLDRFVSSFVVDEDRRTIYGVFAENEAEIYTFGWGDD
;
A
#
# COMPACT_ATOMS: atom_id res chain seq x y z
N MET A 1 -20.65 -2.61 10.85
CA MET A 1 -20.75 -3.63 9.79
C MET A 1 -21.45 -3.02 8.60
N TYR A 2 -20.90 -3.17 7.40
CA TYR A 2 -21.48 -2.68 6.15
C TYR A 2 -21.73 -3.86 5.20
N THR A 3 -22.82 -3.80 4.45
CA THR A 3 -23.27 -4.85 3.53
C THR A 3 -23.23 -4.44 2.05
N SER A 4 -22.91 -3.17 1.77
CA SER A 4 -22.78 -2.64 0.41
C SER A 4 -21.93 -1.38 0.38
N PHE A 5 -21.39 -1.07 -0.78
CA PHE A 5 -20.88 0.26 -1.11
C PHE A 5 -22.02 1.20 -1.55
N GLU A 6 -21.80 2.50 -1.43
CA GLU A 6 -22.78 3.49 -1.92
C GLU A 6 -22.92 3.43 -3.45
N THR A 7 -21.78 3.24 -4.13
CA THR A 7 -21.76 3.11 -5.59
C THR A 7 -20.92 1.90 -6.01
N THR A 8 -21.29 1.32 -7.15
CA THR A 8 -20.55 0.22 -7.77
C THR A 8 -20.49 0.45 -9.28
N ASP A 9 -19.30 0.35 -9.86
CA ASP A 9 -19.09 0.58 -11.28
C ASP A 9 -17.97 -0.32 -11.84
N THR A 10 -17.79 -0.31 -13.17
CA THR A 10 -16.69 -0.98 -13.86
C THR A 10 -15.85 0.07 -14.58
N LEU A 11 -14.58 0.16 -14.22
CA LEU A 11 -13.64 1.07 -14.86
C LEU A 11 -12.89 0.35 -15.99
N VAL A 12 -12.87 1.00 -17.16
CA VAL A 12 -12.18 0.49 -18.36
C VAL A 12 -10.83 1.17 -18.46
N ALA A 13 -9.78 0.36 -18.61
CA ALA A 13 -8.42 0.85 -18.71
C ALA A 13 -8.16 1.56 -20.04
N GLN A 14 -7.55 2.73 -19.96
CA GLN A 14 -6.75 3.25 -21.05
C GLN A 14 -5.33 2.67 -20.93
N VAL A 15 -4.88 1.99 -21.98
CA VAL A 15 -3.58 1.32 -22.02
C VAL A 15 -2.54 2.22 -22.67
N HIS A 16 -1.44 2.45 -21.97
CA HIS A 16 -0.34 3.26 -22.45
C HIS A 16 0.90 2.39 -22.66
N SER A 17 1.24 2.14 -23.92
CA SER A 17 2.46 1.41 -24.27
C SER A 17 3.69 2.29 -24.01
N ILE A 18 4.69 1.73 -23.36
CA ILE A 18 5.93 2.41 -23.01
C ILE A 18 7.14 1.72 -23.63
N PRO A 19 8.30 2.42 -23.74
CA PRO A 19 9.54 1.77 -24.15
C PRO A 19 9.94 0.65 -23.19
N PRO A 20 10.81 -0.30 -23.60
CA PRO A 20 11.27 -1.40 -22.75
C PRO A 20 12.26 -0.90 -21.66
N VAL A 21 11.76 -0.12 -20.72
CA VAL A 21 12.54 0.51 -19.62
C VAL A 21 12.12 0.03 -18.25
N MET A 22 11.14 -0.89 -18.18
CA MET A 22 10.71 -1.51 -16.92
C MET A 22 11.07 -2.99 -16.92
N LEU A 23 11.33 -3.52 -15.73
CA LEU A 23 11.49 -4.95 -15.47
C LEU A 23 10.92 -5.25 -14.09
N TYR A 24 9.81 -5.98 -14.05
CA TYR A 24 9.07 -6.30 -12.84
C TYR A 24 8.62 -5.03 -12.07
N PRO A 25 7.76 -4.18 -12.67
CA PRO A 25 7.23 -2.98 -12.03
C PRO A 25 6.41 -3.37 -10.79
N ARG A 26 6.85 -2.91 -9.63
CA ARG A 26 6.31 -3.36 -8.36
C ARG A 26 5.48 -2.32 -7.64
N GLU A 27 5.92 -1.07 -7.70
CA GLU A 27 5.26 0.03 -7.03
C GLU A 27 5.19 1.25 -7.95
N VAL A 28 4.20 2.09 -7.72
CA VAL A 28 4.01 3.33 -8.47
C VAL A 28 3.65 4.47 -7.53
N PHE A 29 4.18 5.66 -7.78
CA PHE A 29 3.82 6.87 -7.06
C PHE A 29 3.82 8.12 -7.96
N LEU A 30 3.16 9.16 -7.49
CA LEU A 30 3.09 10.46 -8.15
C LEU A 30 3.97 11.49 -7.45
N ASP A 31 4.66 12.31 -8.23
CA ASP A 31 5.31 13.53 -7.75
C ASP A 31 5.07 14.65 -8.77
N GLY A 32 4.15 15.54 -8.48
CA GLY A 32 3.72 16.61 -9.36
C GLY A 32 3.35 16.10 -10.77
N PRO A 33 4.06 16.54 -11.84
CA PRO A 33 3.78 16.12 -13.22
C PRO A 33 4.40 14.74 -13.56
N ARG A 34 4.93 14.00 -12.60
CA ARG A 34 5.66 12.76 -12.83
C ARG A 34 4.90 11.56 -12.31
N LEU A 35 4.96 10.49 -13.06
CA LEU A 35 4.64 9.15 -12.62
C LEU A 35 5.96 8.40 -12.45
N VAL A 36 6.20 7.85 -11.28
CA VAL A 36 7.43 7.13 -10.96
C VAL A 36 7.10 5.68 -10.70
N VAL A 37 7.80 4.78 -11.39
CA VAL A 37 7.63 3.33 -11.23
C VAL A 37 8.89 2.75 -10.61
N PHE A 38 8.72 2.04 -9.51
CA PHE A 38 9.78 1.24 -8.89
C PHE A 38 9.82 -0.14 -9.55
N ASN A 39 11.01 -0.55 -9.96
CA ASN A 39 11.27 -1.86 -10.59
C ASN A 39 12.21 -2.68 -9.72
N ASP A 40 11.78 -3.87 -9.36
CA ASP A 40 12.46 -4.72 -8.38
C ASP A 40 13.68 -5.48 -8.96
N LYS A 41 13.78 -5.57 -10.31
CA LYS A 41 14.80 -6.37 -10.99
C LYS A 41 15.71 -5.55 -11.92
N MET A 42 15.84 -4.25 -11.65
CA MET A 42 16.72 -3.38 -12.42
C MET A 42 17.82 -2.79 -11.54
N ASP A 43 19.03 -2.66 -12.11
CA ASP A 43 20.16 -2.00 -11.43
C ASP A 43 19.87 -0.50 -11.16
N THR A 44 18.93 0.10 -11.91
CA THR A 44 18.39 1.45 -11.69
C THR A 44 16.91 1.32 -11.38
N CYS A 45 16.56 1.49 -10.12
CA CYS A 45 15.27 1.02 -9.56
C CYS A 45 14.08 1.86 -9.99
N PHE A 46 14.25 3.16 -10.26
CA PHE A 46 13.12 4.07 -10.49
C PHE A 46 13.11 4.60 -11.92
N GLN A 47 11.99 4.38 -12.63
CA GLN A 47 11.72 4.94 -13.96
C GLN A 47 10.72 6.07 -13.85
N VAL A 48 11.06 7.21 -14.46
CA VAL A 48 10.26 8.44 -14.41
C VAL A 48 9.60 8.68 -15.75
N PHE A 49 8.31 8.87 -15.72
CA PHE A 49 7.46 9.18 -16.87
C PHE A 49 6.78 10.54 -16.69
N ASP A 50 6.53 11.24 -17.79
CA ASP A 50 5.59 12.35 -17.76
C ASP A 50 4.17 11.81 -17.51
N ARG A 51 3.47 12.36 -16.54
CA ARG A 51 2.14 11.87 -16.13
C ARG A 51 1.05 12.13 -17.19
N ASN A 52 1.26 13.05 -18.14
CA ASN A 52 0.24 13.42 -19.13
C ASN A 52 0.27 12.53 -20.37
N ASP A 53 1.46 12.21 -20.87
CA ASP A 53 1.66 11.49 -22.12
C ASP A 53 2.41 10.17 -21.98
N PHE A 54 2.80 9.81 -20.74
CA PHE A 54 3.54 8.59 -20.39
C PHE A 54 4.89 8.45 -21.11
N ARG A 55 5.41 9.55 -21.61
CA ARG A 55 6.74 9.59 -22.21
C ARG A 55 7.78 9.35 -21.12
N TYR A 56 8.67 8.37 -21.38
CA TYR A 56 9.81 8.11 -20.52
C TYR A 56 10.73 9.32 -20.49
N LEU A 57 11.14 9.75 -19.30
CA LEU A 57 12.01 10.89 -19.08
C LEU A 57 13.44 10.46 -18.75
N TYR A 58 13.61 9.66 -17.70
CA TYR A 58 14.90 9.15 -17.24
C TYR A 58 14.72 8.11 -16.15
N SER A 59 15.82 7.46 -15.73
CA SER A 59 15.88 6.57 -14.58
C SER A 59 16.82 7.13 -13.50
N PHE A 60 16.60 6.72 -12.25
CA PHE A 60 17.48 7.05 -11.12
C PHE A 60 17.42 5.95 -10.05
N GLY A 61 18.25 6.08 -9.00
CA GLY A 61 18.28 5.14 -7.88
C GLY A 61 19.05 3.86 -8.24
N VAL A 62 20.35 4.00 -8.38
CA VAL A 62 21.26 2.87 -8.69
C VAL A 62 21.40 1.97 -7.45
N LEU A 63 21.45 0.66 -7.66
CA LEU A 63 21.83 -0.28 -6.62
C LEU A 63 23.34 -0.19 -6.36
N GLY A 64 23.74 0.07 -5.11
CA GLY A 64 25.14 0.26 -4.77
C GLY A 64 25.36 0.66 -3.31
N GLU A 65 26.60 1.08 -3.02
CA GLU A 65 27.04 1.49 -1.66
C GLU A 65 27.29 3.00 -1.56
N GLY A 66 27.03 3.76 -2.61
CA GLY A 66 27.18 5.21 -2.60
C GLY A 66 26.14 5.91 -1.70
N PRO A 67 26.34 7.19 -1.37
CA PRO A 67 25.46 7.91 -0.44
C PRO A 67 24.02 8.05 -0.95
N ASP A 68 23.84 8.13 -2.26
CA ASP A 68 22.53 8.26 -2.91
C ASP A 68 22.03 6.92 -3.50
N ASP A 69 22.84 5.85 -3.42
CA ASP A 69 22.51 4.53 -3.93
C ASP A 69 21.54 3.81 -3.00
N PHE A 70 20.79 2.88 -3.55
CA PHE A 70 19.91 1.98 -2.82
C PHE A 70 20.59 0.63 -2.64
N GLN A 71 20.46 0.01 -1.47
CA GLN A 71 21.04 -1.30 -1.17
C GLN A 71 20.01 -2.42 -1.37
N LEU A 72 18.86 -2.27 -0.77
CA LEU A 72 17.74 -3.19 -0.90
C LEU A 72 16.44 -2.41 -0.67
N PRO A 73 15.99 -1.62 -1.65
CA PRO A 73 14.71 -0.95 -1.52
C PRO A 73 13.63 -2.02 -1.44
N ALA A 74 12.95 -2.11 -0.31
CA ALA A 74 12.07 -3.22 -0.02
C ALA A 74 10.76 -3.20 -0.80
N GLY A 75 10.53 -2.18 -1.63
CA GLY A 75 9.30 -1.99 -2.38
C GLY A 75 8.08 -1.67 -1.49
N LEU A 76 8.29 -1.53 -0.19
CA LEU A 76 7.27 -1.11 0.74
C LEU A 76 7.51 0.36 1.05
N PHE A 77 6.81 1.22 0.33
CA PHE A 77 6.87 2.64 0.58
C PHE A 77 6.26 2.94 1.95
N ALA A 78 6.99 3.70 2.76
CA ALA A 78 6.47 4.25 4.01
C ALA A 78 5.38 5.33 3.77
N GLY A 79 4.98 5.52 2.51
CA GLY A 79 3.95 6.45 2.09
C GLY A 79 4.49 7.83 1.69
N GLN A 80 3.55 8.74 1.45
CA GLN A 80 3.87 10.13 1.15
C GLN A 80 3.60 11.01 2.38
N HIS A 81 4.55 11.89 2.69
CA HIS A 81 4.39 12.87 3.73
C HIS A 81 5.09 14.18 3.35
N ALA A 82 4.42 15.29 3.56
CA ALA A 82 4.95 16.64 3.24
C ALA A 82 5.50 16.76 1.79
N GLY A 83 4.83 16.15 0.81
CA GLY A 83 5.23 16.22 -0.60
C GLY A 83 6.46 15.38 -0.96
N LYS A 84 6.86 14.46 -0.11
CA LYS A 84 7.95 13.51 -0.36
C LYS A 84 7.44 12.08 -0.32
N THR A 85 8.00 11.22 -1.16
CA THR A 85 7.78 9.78 -1.10
C THR A 85 8.86 9.14 -0.25
N PHE A 86 8.46 8.32 0.71
CA PHE A 86 9.39 7.61 1.60
C PHE A 86 9.52 6.16 1.20
N VAL A 87 10.75 5.67 1.21
CA VAL A 87 11.14 4.30 0.84
C VAL A 87 12.01 3.72 1.94
N THR A 88 11.68 2.54 2.40
CA THR A 88 12.58 1.78 3.28
C THR A 88 13.67 1.11 2.44
N ASP A 89 14.91 1.26 2.85
CA ASP A 89 16.08 0.69 2.19
C ASP A 89 16.97 0.02 3.25
N MET A 90 16.77 -1.27 3.45
CA MET A 90 17.31 -2.04 4.58
C MET A 90 16.91 -1.42 5.94
N ASP A 91 17.89 -0.92 6.67
CA ASP A 91 17.76 -0.28 7.99
C ASP A 91 17.58 1.25 7.92
N LYS A 92 17.41 1.80 6.71
CA LYS A 92 17.31 3.24 6.46
C LYS A 92 15.93 3.61 5.95
N LEU A 93 15.53 4.81 6.27
CA LEU A 93 14.42 5.50 5.63
C LEU A 93 15.00 6.52 4.66
N LYS A 94 14.61 6.45 3.40
CA LYS A 94 14.97 7.42 2.37
C LYS A 94 13.75 8.18 1.91
N SER A 95 13.89 9.48 1.66
CA SER A 95 12.87 10.24 0.96
C SER A 95 13.33 10.58 -0.45
N ILE A 96 12.37 10.53 -1.35
CA ILE A 96 12.51 10.93 -2.75
C ILE A 96 11.65 12.18 -2.96
N SER A 97 12.26 13.21 -3.53
CA SER A 97 11.58 14.40 -4.00
C SER A 97 12.23 14.87 -5.31
N PHE A 98 11.61 15.83 -5.99
CA PHE A 98 12.15 16.34 -7.25
C PHE A 98 12.33 17.85 -7.17
N GLU A 99 13.58 18.29 -7.27
CA GLU A 99 13.94 19.71 -7.29
C GLU A 99 14.44 20.10 -8.67
N SER A 100 13.83 21.14 -9.25
CA SER A 100 14.15 21.58 -10.62
C SER A 100 14.12 20.45 -11.64
N GLY A 101 13.24 19.46 -11.43
CA GLY A 101 13.06 18.32 -12.32
C GLY A 101 14.04 17.16 -12.12
N LYS A 102 14.95 17.26 -11.15
CA LYS A 102 15.92 16.21 -10.83
C LYS A 102 15.54 15.51 -9.51
N PRO A 103 15.74 14.19 -9.40
CA PRO A 103 15.51 13.50 -8.16
C PRO A 103 16.51 13.92 -7.09
N VAL A 104 16.01 14.09 -5.88
CA VAL A 104 16.81 14.32 -4.67
C VAL A 104 16.47 13.21 -3.70
N VAL A 105 17.47 12.40 -3.37
CA VAL A 105 17.36 11.32 -2.39
C VAL A 105 17.99 11.79 -1.09
N SER A 106 17.25 11.68 0.02
CA SER A 106 17.75 12.06 1.34
C SER A 106 17.60 10.90 2.31
N VAL A 107 18.63 10.62 3.09
CA VAL A 107 18.59 9.60 4.14
C VAL A 107 18.07 10.22 5.43
N HIS A 108 17.09 9.60 6.04
CA HIS A 108 16.55 10.00 7.34
C HIS A 108 17.00 8.98 8.40
N PRO A 109 17.67 9.43 9.45
CA PRO A 109 18.03 8.55 10.55
C PRO A 109 16.77 8.07 11.25
N LEU A 110 16.63 6.77 11.42
CA LEU A 110 15.60 6.20 12.26
C LEU A 110 16.07 6.24 13.72
N PRO A 111 15.19 6.56 14.68
CA PRO A 111 15.57 6.68 16.09
C PRO A 111 16.00 5.36 16.72
N VAL A 112 15.64 4.23 16.10
CA VAL A 112 16.01 2.87 16.52
C VAL A 112 16.53 2.12 15.30
N GLN A 113 17.62 1.41 15.45
CA GLN A 113 18.13 0.53 14.41
C GLN A 113 17.47 -0.86 14.51
N ARG A 114 16.87 -1.30 13.41
CA ARG A 114 16.32 -2.64 13.22
C ARG A 114 16.82 -3.17 11.89
N SER A 115 17.02 -4.47 11.80
CA SER A 115 17.40 -5.11 10.53
C SER A 115 16.34 -5.02 9.45
N TYR A 116 15.08 -4.81 9.86
CA TYR A 116 13.93 -4.75 8.97
C TYR A 116 12.76 -4.01 9.62
N TYR A 117 12.03 -3.24 8.81
CA TYR A 117 10.79 -2.57 9.19
C TYR A 117 9.68 -3.00 8.24
N ASN A 118 8.72 -3.78 8.71
CA ASN A 118 7.57 -4.15 7.91
C ASN A 118 6.49 -3.06 8.00
N GLY A 119 6.01 -2.59 6.84
CA GLY A 119 4.95 -1.60 6.78
C GLY A 119 5.27 -0.30 7.51
N LEU A 120 6.52 0.19 7.46
CA LEU A 120 6.92 1.42 8.14
C LEU A 120 6.15 2.61 7.59
N MET A 121 5.50 3.34 8.47
CA MET A 121 4.80 4.59 8.19
C MET A 121 5.39 5.70 9.05
N MET A 122 5.40 6.91 8.53
CA MET A 122 5.70 8.11 9.31
C MET A 122 4.39 8.88 9.54
N LEU A 123 4.05 9.09 10.79
CA LEU A 123 2.94 9.94 11.20
C LEU A 123 3.45 11.37 11.54
N ALA A 124 2.55 12.26 11.88
CA ALA A 124 2.93 13.62 12.29
C ALA A 124 3.96 13.61 13.41
N ASP A 125 4.80 14.65 13.46
CA ASP A 125 5.82 14.88 14.49
C ASP A 125 6.92 13.81 14.57
N SER A 126 7.24 13.18 13.43
CA SER A 126 8.27 12.13 13.33
C SER A 126 7.99 10.88 14.18
N LEU A 127 6.74 10.61 14.47
CA LEU A 127 6.30 9.34 15.02
C LEU A 127 6.32 8.28 13.92
N TYR A 128 7.05 7.21 14.14
CA TYR A 128 7.09 6.08 13.22
C TYR A 128 6.24 4.94 13.75
N VAL A 129 5.53 4.28 12.85
CA VAL A 129 4.71 3.10 13.16
C VAL A 129 5.06 2.01 12.16
N CYS A 130 5.34 0.81 12.64
CA CYS A 130 5.52 -0.37 11.80
C CYS A 130 4.79 -1.57 12.40
N GLU A 131 4.65 -2.64 11.64
CA GLU A 131 4.14 -3.87 12.19
C GLU A 131 5.04 -4.37 13.32
N ALA A 132 4.44 -4.87 14.38
CA ALA A 132 5.15 -5.53 15.46
C ALA A 132 5.75 -6.86 14.99
N ASP A 133 6.75 -7.36 15.70
CA ASP A 133 7.36 -8.64 15.37
C ASP A 133 6.35 -9.80 15.53
N HIS A 134 6.55 -10.89 14.79
CA HIS A 134 5.60 -12.01 14.73
C HIS A 134 5.35 -12.72 16.07
N GLU A 135 6.20 -12.49 17.07
CA GLU A 135 6.05 -13.06 18.41
C GLU A 135 5.37 -12.09 19.39
N ASP A 136 5.11 -10.85 18.96
CA ASP A 136 4.52 -9.81 19.81
C ASP A 136 3.02 -10.04 20.05
N SER A 137 2.55 -9.55 21.18
CA SER A 137 1.14 -9.65 21.59
C SER A 137 0.24 -8.58 20.96
N LYS A 138 0.83 -7.58 20.32
CA LYS A 138 0.16 -6.43 19.70
C LYS A 138 0.46 -6.37 18.21
N GLU A 139 -0.31 -5.58 17.47
CA GLU A 139 -0.21 -5.48 16.03
C GLU A 139 0.86 -4.51 15.54
N TYR A 140 1.12 -3.43 16.29
CA TYR A 140 1.97 -2.33 15.87
C TYR A 140 3.00 -1.94 16.92
N LEU A 141 4.18 -1.57 16.42
CA LEU A 141 5.24 -0.93 17.18
C LEU A 141 5.26 0.56 16.84
N PHE A 142 5.10 1.39 17.85
CA PHE A 142 5.22 2.84 17.79
C PHE A 142 6.61 3.22 18.24
N ILE A 143 7.33 3.99 17.42
CA ILE A 143 8.71 4.42 17.66
C ILE A 143 8.73 5.94 17.72
N HIS A 144 9.00 6.46 18.89
CA HIS A 144 9.02 7.89 19.15
C HIS A 144 10.35 8.54 18.73
N PRO A 145 10.39 9.87 18.49
CA PRO A 145 11.62 10.57 18.09
C PRO A 145 12.78 10.44 19.07
N ASP A 146 12.49 10.21 20.36
CA ASP A 146 13.49 9.99 21.42
C ASP A 146 14.03 8.55 21.45
N GLY A 147 13.54 7.68 20.56
CA GLY A 147 13.90 6.26 20.48
C GLY A 147 13.09 5.36 21.41
N SER A 148 12.17 5.89 22.20
CA SER A 148 11.26 5.06 22.99
C SER A 148 10.31 4.27 22.09
N GLN A 149 9.95 3.06 22.51
CA GLN A 149 9.15 2.12 21.74
C GLN A 149 7.96 1.63 22.55
N GLU A 150 6.80 1.54 21.92
CA GLU A 150 5.58 1.03 22.54
C GLU A 150 4.85 0.07 21.60
N LEU A 151 4.52 -1.11 22.10
CA LEU A 151 3.64 -2.05 21.44
C LEU A 151 2.18 -1.67 21.69
N LYS A 152 1.42 -1.43 20.62
CA LYS A 152 0.03 -0.98 20.68
C LYS A 152 -0.85 -1.78 19.75
N VAL A 153 -2.13 -1.58 19.90
CA VAL A 153 -3.22 -2.18 19.12
C VAL A 153 -3.35 -3.68 19.35
N ASP A 154 -4.38 -4.07 20.09
CA ASP A 154 -4.72 -5.48 20.30
C ASP A 154 -5.22 -6.12 19.00
N TYR A 155 -4.88 -7.39 18.79
CA TYR A 155 -5.48 -8.19 17.72
C TYR A 155 -7.01 -8.24 17.88
N PRO A 156 -7.76 -8.45 16.78
CA PRO A 156 -9.21 -8.62 16.86
C PRO A 156 -9.61 -9.72 17.85
N GLU A 157 -10.64 -9.43 18.62
CA GLU A 157 -11.28 -10.47 19.42
C GLU A 157 -11.91 -11.51 18.49
N THR A 158 -11.67 -12.78 18.77
CA THR A 158 -12.17 -13.90 17.98
C THR A 158 -12.36 -15.14 18.85
N GLU A 159 -13.32 -15.97 18.46
CA GLU A 159 -13.49 -17.31 19.03
C GLU A 159 -12.55 -18.35 18.40
N GLU A 160 -11.84 -17.98 17.33
CA GLU A 160 -10.88 -18.84 16.66
C GLU A 160 -9.68 -19.19 17.55
N ARG A 161 -9.22 -20.44 17.44
CA ARG A 161 -8.07 -20.94 18.20
C ARG A 161 -6.86 -21.05 17.28
N PHE A 162 -5.79 -20.39 17.67
CA PHE A 162 -4.51 -20.46 16.99
C PHE A 162 -3.53 -21.36 17.75
N GLY A 163 -2.77 -22.15 17.04
CA GLY A 163 -1.77 -23.06 17.64
C GLY A 163 -0.60 -22.33 18.33
N SER A 164 -0.34 -21.07 17.94
CA SER A 164 0.71 -20.23 18.50
C SER A 164 0.42 -18.75 18.24
N VAL A 165 1.16 -17.86 18.91
CA VAL A 165 1.14 -16.42 18.64
C VAL A 165 1.56 -16.14 17.18
N LEU A 166 2.60 -16.80 16.70
CA LEU A 166 3.05 -16.69 15.32
C LEU A 166 1.93 -17.05 14.32
N ALA A 167 1.21 -18.16 14.55
CA ALA A 167 0.10 -18.57 13.66
C ALA A 167 -1.01 -17.52 13.63
N ARG A 168 -1.35 -16.92 14.79
CA ARG A 168 -2.30 -15.81 14.85
C ARG A 168 -1.81 -14.61 14.07
N ASN A 169 -0.56 -14.19 14.28
CA ASN A 169 -0.01 -12.99 13.64
C ASN A 169 0.06 -13.16 12.11
N GLN A 170 0.39 -14.36 11.63
CA GLN A 170 0.36 -14.69 10.21
C GLN A 170 -1.07 -14.69 9.63
N ALA A 171 -2.04 -15.20 10.40
CA ALA A 171 -3.44 -15.20 9.98
C ALA A 171 -4.00 -13.77 9.87
N TYR A 172 -3.58 -12.88 10.76
CA TYR A 172 -3.92 -11.46 10.74
C TYR A 172 -2.85 -10.60 10.03
N GLY A 173 -2.23 -11.13 8.97
CA GLY A 173 -1.40 -10.33 8.06
C GLY A 173 -2.19 -9.13 7.54
N ARG A 174 -1.55 -7.96 7.47
CA ARG A 174 -2.22 -6.70 7.19
C ARG A 174 -1.38 -5.78 6.33
N LEU A 175 -2.05 -4.81 5.72
CA LEU A 175 -1.46 -3.73 4.95
C LEU A 175 -1.99 -2.42 5.52
N ALA A 176 -1.13 -1.41 5.62
CA ALA A 176 -1.53 -0.15 6.22
C ALA A 176 -1.08 1.04 5.38
N ALA A 177 -1.84 2.13 5.46
CA ALA A 177 -1.48 3.41 4.87
C ALA A 177 -1.83 4.55 5.82
N ALA A 178 -0.89 5.47 6.02
CA ALA A 178 -1.09 6.65 6.85
C ALA A 178 -1.86 7.72 6.07
N ARG A 179 -2.75 8.44 6.78
CA ARG A 179 -3.32 9.69 6.28
C ARG A 179 -2.18 10.70 6.07
N PRO A 180 -2.10 11.43 4.96
CA PRO A 180 -1.01 12.39 4.72
C PRO A 180 -0.82 13.43 5.80
N SER A 181 -1.88 13.82 6.53
CA SER A 181 -1.78 14.69 7.72
C SER A 181 -1.10 14.03 8.92
N GLY A 182 -0.95 12.69 8.92
CA GLY A 182 -0.36 11.93 10.01
C GLY A 182 -1.22 11.82 11.28
N GLU A 183 -2.50 12.13 11.20
CA GLU A 183 -3.41 12.06 12.35
C GLU A 183 -3.80 10.62 12.69
N CYS A 184 -3.92 9.78 11.67
CA CYS A 184 -4.32 8.40 11.78
C CYS A 184 -3.79 7.56 10.60
N PHE A 185 -3.96 6.28 10.67
CA PHE A 185 -3.70 5.35 9.58
C PHE A 185 -4.80 4.29 9.49
N ALA A 186 -4.96 3.73 8.31
CA ALA A 186 -5.87 2.62 8.07
C ALA A 186 -5.08 1.31 7.98
N SER A 187 -5.59 0.25 8.59
CA SER A 187 -5.01 -1.08 8.65
C SER A 187 -6.00 -2.09 8.12
N PHE A 188 -5.72 -2.69 6.96
CA PHE A 188 -6.57 -3.67 6.30
C PHE A 188 -5.98 -5.06 6.46
N TYR A 189 -6.77 -6.03 6.91
CA TYR A 189 -6.33 -7.41 6.97
C TYR A 189 -6.32 -8.03 5.57
N VAL A 190 -5.27 -8.78 5.28
CA VAL A 190 -5.10 -9.42 3.97
C VAL A 190 -6.14 -10.50 3.73
N SER A 191 -6.43 -11.30 4.77
CA SER A 191 -7.31 -12.47 4.67
C SER A 191 -8.60 -12.35 5.47
N ASP A 192 -8.92 -11.18 6.01
CA ASP A 192 -10.18 -10.87 6.66
C ASP A 192 -10.79 -9.62 6.01
N ARG A 193 -12.10 -9.63 5.76
CA ARG A 193 -12.82 -8.45 5.26
C ARG A 193 -13.07 -7.45 6.38
N ARG A 194 -12.03 -7.14 7.11
CA ARG A 194 -12.01 -6.23 8.24
C ARG A 194 -10.89 -5.23 8.07
N PHE A 195 -11.15 -4.02 8.51
CA PHE A 195 -10.11 -3.01 8.63
C PHE A 195 -10.34 -2.11 9.83
N ARG A 196 -9.30 -1.42 10.24
CA ARG A 196 -9.33 -0.51 11.37
C ARG A 196 -8.75 0.85 11.00
N ILE A 197 -9.28 1.89 11.58
CA ILE A 197 -8.70 3.23 11.56
C ILE A 197 -8.17 3.50 12.95
N ILE A 198 -6.89 3.83 13.03
CA ILE A 198 -6.12 3.90 14.27
C ILE A 198 -5.48 5.28 14.35
N ASP A 199 -5.63 5.96 15.48
CA ASP A 199 -5.03 7.26 15.70
C ASP A 199 -3.51 7.16 16.01
N ARG A 200 -2.82 8.29 16.02
CA ARG A 200 -1.39 8.38 16.34
C ARG A 200 -1.05 7.99 17.78
N SER A 201 -2.03 7.80 18.65
CA SER A 201 -1.86 7.31 20.02
C SER A 201 -2.05 5.79 20.11
N GLY A 202 -2.45 5.12 19.01
CA GLY A 202 -2.72 3.70 18.94
C GLY A 202 -4.15 3.32 19.39
N ASN A 203 -5.05 4.29 19.53
CA ASN A 203 -6.45 4.00 19.80
C ASN A 203 -7.16 3.62 18.50
N ILE A 204 -7.97 2.57 18.55
CA ILE A 204 -8.83 2.18 17.45
C ILE A 204 -10.02 3.15 17.41
N LEU A 205 -10.05 4.01 16.40
CA LEU A 205 -11.16 4.95 16.17
C LEU A 205 -12.36 4.22 15.57
N HIS A 206 -12.08 3.33 14.60
CA HIS A 206 -13.09 2.55 13.91
C HIS A 206 -12.59 1.13 13.69
N ASP A 207 -13.46 0.15 13.93
CA ASP A 207 -13.24 -1.27 13.65
C ASP A 207 -14.39 -1.73 12.75
N ILE A 208 -14.11 -1.98 11.48
CA ILE A 208 -15.09 -2.14 10.43
C ILE A 208 -15.02 -3.56 9.87
N LEU A 209 -16.17 -4.25 9.88
CA LEU A 209 -16.36 -5.51 9.18
C LEU A 209 -17.17 -5.27 7.91
N LEU A 210 -16.67 -5.74 6.77
CA LEU A 210 -17.32 -5.70 5.47
C LEU A 210 -18.02 -7.03 5.22
N ASP A 211 -19.35 -7.00 5.23
CA ASP A 211 -20.21 -8.13 4.97
C ASP A 211 -20.87 -8.01 3.60
N ILE A 212 -20.04 -7.91 2.56
CA ILE A 212 -20.45 -7.57 1.20
C ILE A 212 -20.60 -8.83 0.35
N ALA A 213 -21.71 -8.93 -0.40
CA ALA A 213 -21.96 -10.02 -1.33
C ALA A 213 -21.08 -9.94 -2.61
N PRO A 214 -20.78 -11.06 -3.29
CA PRO A 214 -21.18 -12.42 -2.91
C PRO A 214 -20.44 -12.90 -1.67
N ARG A 215 -21.20 -13.39 -0.73
CA ARG A 215 -20.69 -13.95 0.50
C ARG A 215 -20.26 -15.38 0.24
N ASP A 216 -18.97 -15.61 0.12
CA ASP A 216 -18.48 -16.92 0.49
C ASP A 216 -18.71 -17.11 2.00
N PRO A 217 -19.06 -18.31 2.45
CA PRO A 217 -19.14 -18.57 3.88
C PRO A 217 -17.85 -18.07 4.52
N GLN A 218 -17.97 -17.38 5.64
CA GLN A 218 -16.81 -16.87 6.38
C GLN A 218 -15.83 -18.01 6.61
N ILE A 219 -14.73 -17.96 5.87
CA ILE A 219 -13.65 -18.92 6.05
C ILE A 219 -12.85 -18.41 7.23
N PRO A 220 -12.67 -19.21 8.28
CA PRO A 220 -11.88 -18.80 9.43
C PRO A 220 -10.50 -18.28 8.99
N VAL A 221 -10.04 -17.19 9.61
CA VAL A 221 -8.74 -16.56 9.28
C VAL A 221 -7.58 -17.56 9.51
N ALA A 222 -7.75 -18.50 10.43
CA ALA A 222 -6.81 -19.59 10.69
C ALA A 222 -6.85 -20.72 9.64
N SER A 223 -7.79 -20.71 8.69
CA SER A 223 -7.95 -21.78 7.68
C SER A 223 -6.91 -21.70 6.59
N ASP A 224 -6.47 -22.86 6.09
CA ASP A 224 -5.67 -22.97 4.86
C ASP A 224 -6.47 -22.59 3.59
N GLU A 225 -7.81 -22.57 3.69
CA GLU A 225 -8.71 -22.15 2.62
C GLU A 225 -8.91 -20.62 2.53
N ARG A 226 -8.19 -19.86 3.35
CA ARG A 226 -8.30 -18.39 3.41
C ARG A 226 -8.05 -17.75 2.04
N ARG A 227 -8.77 -16.67 1.81
CA ARG A 227 -8.62 -15.86 0.59
C ARG A 227 -7.78 -14.61 0.86
N ILE A 228 -7.18 -14.09 -0.18
CA ILE A 228 -6.59 -12.76 -0.17
C ILE A 228 -7.68 -11.79 -0.60
N HIS A 229 -8.08 -10.93 0.33
CA HIS A 229 -9.06 -9.87 0.08
C HIS A 229 -8.35 -8.57 -0.32
N THR A 230 -7.37 -8.13 0.46
CA THR A 230 -6.64 -6.88 0.23
C THR A 230 -5.22 -7.18 -0.24
N LEU A 231 -4.85 -6.61 -1.39
CA LEU A 231 -3.52 -6.76 -2.00
C LEU A 231 -2.65 -5.51 -1.83
N SER A 232 -3.26 -4.33 -1.81
CA SER A 232 -2.57 -3.05 -1.67
C SER A 232 -3.50 -2.01 -1.05
N VAL A 233 -2.92 -1.04 -0.33
CA VAL A 233 -3.64 0.08 0.28
C VAL A 233 -2.93 1.37 -0.10
N TYR A 234 -3.70 2.35 -0.55
CA TYR A 234 -3.25 3.71 -0.82
C TYR A 234 -4.15 4.70 -0.09
N ALA A 235 -3.58 5.75 0.45
CA ALA A 235 -4.34 6.76 1.19
C ALA A 235 -4.07 8.16 0.65
N THR A 236 -5.15 8.95 0.54
CA THR A 236 -5.12 10.38 0.33
C THR A 236 -5.53 11.12 1.59
N GLN A 237 -5.57 12.44 1.53
CA GLN A 237 -6.07 13.24 2.65
C GLN A 237 -7.55 12.96 2.94
N ASP A 238 -8.32 12.66 1.91
CA ASP A 238 -9.77 12.54 2.01
C ASP A 238 -10.27 11.10 2.01
N HIS A 239 -9.58 10.18 1.33
CA HIS A 239 -10.05 8.81 1.16
C HIS A 239 -8.96 7.75 1.36
N ILE A 240 -9.43 6.52 1.53
CA ILE A 240 -8.62 5.31 1.57
C ILE A 240 -9.03 4.44 0.39
N TYR A 241 -8.05 3.95 -0.36
CA TYR A 241 -8.23 3.09 -1.53
C TYR A 241 -7.56 1.74 -1.29
N THR A 242 -8.24 0.66 -1.62
CA THR A 242 -7.67 -0.68 -1.53
C THR A 242 -7.81 -1.42 -2.86
N LEU A 243 -6.79 -2.18 -3.22
CA LEU A 243 -6.83 -3.14 -4.31
C LEU A 243 -7.25 -4.50 -3.76
N ASN A 244 -8.34 -5.05 -4.27
CA ASN A 244 -8.96 -6.25 -3.74
C ASN A 244 -9.07 -7.33 -4.82
N LEU A 245 -8.79 -8.59 -4.44
CA LEU A 245 -8.83 -9.73 -5.34
C LEU A 245 -9.92 -10.75 -5.02
N ASP A 246 -10.17 -11.00 -3.73
CA ASP A 246 -11.14 -11.98 -3.25
C ASP A 246 -10.90 -13.42 -3.77
N MET A 247 -9.64 -13.85 -3.81
CA MET A 247 -9.25 -15.17 -4.35
C MET A 247 -8.25 -15.90 -3.48
N LYS A 248 -8.13 -17.21 -3.66
CA LYS A 248 -7.11 -18.01 -3.00
C LYS A 248 -5.71 -17.67 -3.55
N PRO A 249 -4.63 -17.81 -2.73
CA PRO A 249 -3.25 -17.51 -3.18
C PRO A 249 -2.88 -18.21 -4.50
N GLU A 250 -3.22 -19.48 -4.68
CA GLU A 250 -2.94 -20.24 -5.90
C GLU A 250 -3.75 -19.77 -7.12
N GLU A 251 -4.87 -19.11 -6.92
CA GLU A 251 -5.71 -18.59 -8.00
C GLU A 251 -5.17 -17.28 -8.58
N ILE A 252 -4.37 -16.54 -7.83
CA ILE A 252 -3.76 -15.28 -8.28
C ILE A 252 -2.90 -15.52 -9.52
N TYR A 253 -2.12 -16.59 -9.53
CA TYR A 253 -1.28 -16.95 -10.68
C TYR A 253 -2.10 -17.34 -11.92
N SER A 254 -3.30 -17.90 -11.72
CA SER A 254 -4.19 -18.26 -12.83
C SER A 254 -5.05 -17.09 -13.32
N ARG A 255 -5.05 -15.96 -12.62
CA ARG A 255 -5.83 -14.74 -12.93
C ARG A 255 -7.29 -15.02 -13.23
N LYS A 256 -7.91 -15.87 -12.41
CA LYS A 256 -9.29 -16.29 -12.61
C LYS A 256 -10.32 -15.18 -12.47
N SER A 257 -9.97 -14.13 -11.73
CA SER A 257 -10.79 -12.92 -11.59
C SER A 257 -9.94 -11.65 -11.69
N LEU A 258 -10.59 -10.56 -12.05
CA LEU A 258 -9.99 -9.25 -12.12
C LEU A 258 -10.12 -8.55 -10.77
N PRO A 259 -9.19 -7.66 -10.41
CA PRO A 259 -9.24 -6.94 -9.15
C PRO A 259 -10.34 -5.87 -9.15
N SER A 260 -10.66 -5.39 -7.96
CA SER A 260 -11.46 -4.18 -7.77
C SER A 260 -10.73 -3.18 -6.88
N ILE A 261 -11.02 -1.90 -7.09
CA ILE A 261 -10.66 -0.83 -6.15
C ILE A 261 -11.86 -0.56 -5.26
N GLN A 262 -11.63 -0.57 -3.96
CA GLN A 262 -12.63 -0.17 -2.97
C GLN A 262 -12.22 1.15 -2.34
N VAL A 263 -13.16 2.05 -2.15
CA VAL A 263 -12.95 3.40 -1.64
C VAL A 263 -13.69 3.57 -0.32
N PHE A 264 -13.00 4.12 0.67
CA PHE A 264 -13.54 4.37 2.01
C PHE A 264 -13.25 5.80 2.47
N SER A 265 -14.14 6.34 3.28
CA SER A 265 -13.83 7.55 4.04
C SER A 265 -12.97 7.23 5.26
N TRP A 266 -12.39 8.27 5.88
CA TRP A 266 -11.64 8.12 7.14
C TRP A 266 -12.53 7.84 8.36
N GLU A 267 -13.85 7.91 8.24
CA GLU A 267 -14.82 7.40 9.22
C GLU A 267 -15.16 5.92 8.99
N GLY A 268 -14.49 5.28 8.02
CA GLY A 268 -14.64 3.87 7.70
C GLY A 268 -15.90 3.53 6.87
N LYS A 269 -16.52 4.52 6.23
CA LYS A 269 -17.69 4.31 5.38
C LYS A 269 -17.28 3.80 3.99
N PRO A 270 -17.85 2.69 3.48
CA PRO A 270 -17.60 2.22 2.12
C PRO A 270 -18.34 3.11 1.10
N LEU A 271 -17.59 3.83 0.28
CA LEU A 271 -18.10 4.82 -0.66
C LEU A 271 -18.30 4.22 -2.06
N ALA A 272 -17.26 3.61 -2.62
CA ALA A 272 -17.32 3.07 -3.97
C ALA A 272 -16.58 1.75 -4.11
N GLN A 273 -17.07 0.88 -5.00
CA GLN A 273 -16.37 -0.30 -5.46
C GLN A 273 -16.30 -0.26 -6.98
N TRP A 274 -15.08 -0.26 -7.53
CA TRP A 274 -14.82 -0.21 -8.95
C TRP A 274 -14.16 -1.49 -9.41
N PHE A 275 -14.85 -2.27 -10.23
CA PHE A 275 -14.27 -3.44 -10.89
C PHE A 275 -13.38 -2.98 -12.04
N LEU A 276 -12.16 -3.53 -12.12
CA LEU A 276 -11.23 -3.19 -13.18
C LEU A 276 -11.30 -4.21 -14.31
N ASP A 277 -11.13 -3.77 -15.56
CA ASP A 277 -11.08 -4.66 -16.73
C ASP A 277 -9.66 -5.15 -17.05
N ARG A 278 -8.68 -4.76 -16.23
CA ARG A 278 -7.28 -5.19 -16.32
C ARG A 278 -6.73 -5.57 -14.95
N PHE A 279 -5.80 -6.51 -14.94
CA PHE A 279 -5.08 -6.87 -13.73
C PHE A 279 -3.99 -5.84 -13.47
N VAL A 280 -3.96 -5.30 -12.26
CA VAL A 280 -2.90 -4.44 -11.73
C VAL A 280 -2.42 -5.03 -10.41
N SER A 281 -1.15 -4.86 -10.10
CA SER A 281 -0.55 -5.30 -8.83
C SER A 281 -0.19 -4.14 -7.90
N SER A 282 -0.04 -2.95 -8.44
CA SER A 282 0.17 -1.71 -7.69
C SER A 282 -0.54 -0.55 -8.37
N PHE A 283 -0.96 0.42 -7.59
CA PHE A 283 -1.70 1.56 -8.08
C PHE A 283 -1.45 2.81 -7.22
N VAL A 284 -1.73 3.96 -7.81
CA VAL A 284 -1.78 5.27 -7.14
C VAL A 284 -2.97 6.07 -7.66
N VAL A 285 -3.49 6.96 -6.84
CA VAL A 285 -4.70 7.75 -7.14
C VAL A 285 -4.38 9.23 -7.22
N ASP A 286 -4.89 9.87 -8.25
CA ASP A 286 -4.94 11.32 -8.43
C ASP A 286 -6.40 11.75 -8.33
N GLU A 287 -6.82 12.24 -7.18
CA GLU A 287 -8.22 12.67 -6.94
C GLU A 287 -8.58 13.91 -7.76
N ASP A 288 -7.63 14.83 -7.95
CA ASP A 288 -7.88 16.05 -8.73
C ASP A 288 -8.21 15.75 -10.20
N ARG A 289 -7.56 14.70 -10.74
CA ARG A 289 -7.80 14.24 -12.11
C ARG A 289 -8.81 13.11 -12.20
N ARG A 290 -9.30 12.62 -11.10
CA ARG A 290 -10.16 11.44 -11.03
C ARG A 290 -9.57 10.27 -11.81
N THR A 291 -8.30 9.96 -11.56
CA THR A 291 -7.56 8.96 -12.32
C THR A 291 -6.77 8.04 -11.40
N ILE A 292 -6.91 6.75 -11.60
CA ILE A 292 -6.07 5.71 -11.02
C ILE A 292 -5.00 5.36 -12.04
N TYR A 293 -3.74 5.34 -11.61
CA TYR A 293 -2.60 4.84 -12.40
C TYR A 293 -2.21 3.49 -11.84
N GLY A 294 -2.09 2.48 -12.71
CA GLY A 294 -1.77 1.13 -12.31
C GLY A 294 -0.65 0.53 -13.14
N VAL A 295 0.13 -0.35 -12.50
CA VAL A 295 1.13 -1.19 -13.14
C VAL A 295 0.88 -2.65 -12.78
N PHE A 296 1.36 -3.55 -13.62
CA PHE A 296 1.30 -4.96 -13.35
C PHE A 296 2.70 -5.58 -13.45
N ALA A 297 3.15 -6.24 -12.39
CA ALA A 297 4.51 -6.75 -12.25
C ALA A 297 4.96 -7.69 -13.39
N GLU A 298 4.01 -8.39 -14.03
CA GLU A 298 4.30 -9.28 -15.15
C GLU A 298 4.05 -8.64 -16.53
N ASN A 299 3.70 -7.36 -16.59
CA ASN A 299 3.57 -6.61 -17.84
C ASN A 299 4.47 -5.37 -17.79
N GLU A 300 5.60 -5.48 -18.41
CA GLU A 300 6.69 -4.49 -18.40
C GLU A 300 6.56 -3.44 -19.51
N ALA A 301 5.58 -3.58 -20.39
CA ALA A 301 5.40 -2.74 -21.57
C ALA A 301 4.24 -1.74 -21.47
N GLU A 302 3.49 -1.77 -20.38
CA GLU A 302 2.25 -1.01 -20.27
C GLU A 302 2.07 -0.34 -18.90
N ILE A 303 1.49 0.85 -18.94
CA ILE A 303 0.90 1.54 -17.79
C ILE A 303 -0.59 1.66 -18.07
N TYR A 304 -1.40 1.48 -17.04
CA TYR A 304 -2.86 1.56 -17.13
C TYR A 304 -3.37 2.82 -16.43
N THR A 305 -4.35 3.48 -17.04
CA THR A 305 -5.12 4.52 -16.34
C THR A 305 -6.60 4.17 -16.36
N PHE A 306 -7.27 4.47 -15.24
CA PHE A 306 -8.70 4.29 -15.07
C PHE A 306 -9.28 5.60 -14.58
N GLY A 307 -10.16 6.19 -15.37
CA GLY A 307 -10.92 7.38 -14.97
C GLY A 307 -12.22 6.99 -14.26
N TRP A 308 -12.67 7.81 -13.29
CA TRP A 308 -13.97 7.66 -12.66
C TRP A 308 -14.72 8.99 -12.63
N GLY A 309 -16.06 8.94 -12.65
CA GLY A 309 -16.94 10.12 -12.61
C GLY A 309 -17.11 10.77 -13.96
N ASP A 310 -18.35 11.12 -14.24
CA ASP A 310 -18.90 11.83 -15.37
C ASP A 310 -18.63 11.29 -16.80
N ASP A 311 -19.57 10.50 -17.27
CA ASP A 311 -20.09 10.62 -18.66
C ASP A 311 -21.19 11.68 -18.72
#